data_5d8cbd0ee0cef14ba6afe6bdacf12bbf
#
_entry.id   5d8cbd0ee0cef14ba6afe6bdacf12bbf
#
_cell.length_a   1.000
_cell.length_b   1.000
_cell.length_c   1.000
_cell.angle_alpha   90.00
_cell.angle_beta   90.00
_cell.angle_gamma   90.00
#
_symmetry.space_group_name_H-M   'P 1'
#
loop_
_entity.id
_entity.type
_entity.pdbx_description
1 polymer ?
#
loop_
_entity_poly.entity_id
_entity_poly.type
_entity_poly.pdbx_seq_one_letter_code
_entity_poly.pdbx_strand_id
1 'polypeptide(L)'
;MRTPTLIGLAALALCAGAQAQKSAADGIAEYRKMLEDGNPAELFEAKGEALWKEKRGPKNASLEKCDLGLGPGVVKGAFVTLPRYFPDTQKVQDLETRLVTCMATLQGFDAAEIAKSPFGRGEMANVTALATWIAAESRGLRFNLPQSNAAERESYQVGKRAFFFRGGTHDFSCASCHGEDGKRIRLQDLPNLTKNPGDGVGFAAWPAYRVSNGQMWSMQLRLNDCFRQQRFPYPGFGSEVTIALATYMGVNAKGAESIAPAIKR
;
A
#
# COMPACT_ATOMS: atom_id res chain seq x y z
N MET A 1 26.39 -9.31 -81.81
CA MET A 1 25.28 -8.59 -81.20
C MET A 1 24.92 -9.27 -79.90
N ARG A 2 25.28 -8.66 -78.80
CA ARG A 2 25.02 -9.25 -77.45
C ARG A 2 24.06 -8.29 -76.70
N THR A 3 22.89 -8.77 -76.40
CA THR A 3 21.89 -8.10 -75.56
C THR A 3 22.28 -8.17 -74.08
N PRO A 4 22.32 -7.09 -73.28
CA PRO A 4 22.51 -7.17 -71.85
C PRO A 4 21.14 -7.40 -71.16
N THR A 5 21.13 -8.37 -70.30
CA THR A 5 20.03 -8.81 -69.41
C THR A 5 19.79 -7.77 -68.32
N LEU A 6 18.58 -7.23 -68.24
CA LEU A 6 18.07 -6.43 -67.12
C LEU A 6 17.64 -7.36 -65.98
N ILE A 7 18.50 -7.59 -65.02
CA ILE A 7 18.16 -8.19 -63.72
C ILE A 7 18.69 -7.28 -62.64
N GLY A 8 17.82 -6.60 -61.95
CA GLY A 8 18.24 -5.81 -60.77
C GLY A 8 17.32 -4.68 -60.44
N LEU A 9 16.11 -4.93 -59.93
CA LEU A 9 15.27 -3.96 -59.19
C LEU A 9 14.02 -4.63 -58.57
N ALA A 10 14.21 -5.66 -57.77
CA ALA A 10 13.09 -6.26 -57.05
C ALA A 10 13.41 -6.68 -55.58
N ALA A 11 14.36 -6.00 -54.94
CA ALA A 11 14.80 -6.40 -53.58
C ALA A 11 14.73 -5.24 -52.53
N LEU A 12 13.92 -4.20 -52.73
CA LEU A 12 13.89 -3.04 -51.82
C LEU A 12 12.49 -2.68 -51.27
N ALA A 13 11.54 -3.59 -51.26
CA ALA A 13 10.18 -3.31 -50.81
C ALA A 13 9.69 -4.19 -49.64
N LEU A 14 10.56 -4.78 -48.82
CA LEU A 14 10.16 -5.69 -47.73
C LEU A 14 10.57 -5.22 -46.32
N CYS A 15 10.96 -3.95 -46.14
CA CYS A 15 11.31 -3.39 -44.82
C CYS A 15 10.34 -2.34 -44.28
N ALA A 16 9.07 -2.35 -44.71
CA ALA A 16 8.07 -1.40 -44.21
C ALA A 16 7.01 -2.14 -43.39
N GLY A 17 7.37 -2.56 -42.20
CA GLY A 17 6.41 -3.22 -41.29
C GLY A 17 6.98 -3.58 -39.93
N ALA A 18 8.06 -2.98 -39.49
CA ALA A 18 8.46 -3.08 -38.09
C ALA A 18 7.48 -2.25 -37.24
N GLN A 19 6.33 -2.81 -36.92
CA GLN A 19 5.49 -2.27 -35.84
C GLN A 19 6.36 -2.25 -34.58
N ALA A 20 6.55 -1.07 -34.00
CA ALA A 20 7.28 -0.93 -32.76
C ALA A 20 6.61 -1.83 -31.73
N GLN A 21 7.28 -2.89 -31.35
CA GLN A 21 6.79 -3.82 -30.35
C GLN A 21 6.68 -3.05 -29.04
N LYS A 22 5.45 -2.90 -28.50
CA LYS A 22 5.21 -2.25 -27.22
C LYS A 22 6.17 -2.82 -26.19
N SER A 23 6.80 -1.96 -25.39
CA SER A 23 7.65 -2.44 -24.31
C SER A 23 6.82 -3.24 -23.29
N ALA A 24 7.44 -4.17 -22.57
CA ALA A 24 6.75 -4.88 -21.50
C ALA A 24 6.20 -3.94 -20.43
N ALA A 25 6.87 -2.79 -20.22
CA ALA A 25 6.40 -1.75 -19.32
C ALA A 25 5.11 -1.08 -19.83
N ASP A 26 5.02 -0.79 -21.13
CA ASP A 26 3.82 -0.18 -21.74
C ASP A 26 2.65 -1.17 -21.70
N GLY A 27 2.88 -2.44 -21.96
CA GLY A 27 1.86 -3.50 -21.85
C GLY A 27 1.33 -3.65 -20.42
N ILE A 28 2.19 -3.54 -19.43
CA ILE A 28 1.78 -3.54 -18.01
C ILE A 28 0.98 -2.30 -17.66
N ALA A 29 1.37 -1.13 -18.15
CA ALA A 29 0.65 0.12 -17.91
C ALA A 29 -0.75 0.10 -18.55
N GLU A 30 -0.86 -0.38 -19.79
CA GLU A 30 -2.14 -0.53 -20.49
C GLU A 30 -3.07 -1.56 -19.78
N TYR A 31 -2.54 -2.69 -19.35
CA TYR A 31 -3.30 -3.67 -18.57
C TYR A 31 -3.81 -3.09 -17.25
N ARG A 32 -2.99 -2.29 -16.57
CA ARG A 32 -3.44 -1.58 -15.36
C ARG A 32 -4.58 -0.61 -15.64
N LYS A 33 -4.47 0.15 -16.73
CA LYS A 33 -5.52 1.08 -17.13
C LYS A 33 -6.84 0.36 -17.47
N MET A 34 -6.79 -0.80 -18.14
CA MET A 34 -7.99 -1.61 -18.37
C MET A 34 -8.62 -2.14 -17.08
N LEU A 35 -7.81 -2.41 -16.05
CA LEU A 35 -8.32 -2.84 -14.75
C LEU A 35 -8.88 -1.67 -13.90
N GLU A 36 -8.56 -0.41 -14.22
CA GLU A 36 -9.13 0.74 -13.55
C GLU A 36 -10.63 0.89 -13.81
N ASP A 37 -11.12 0.51 -14.99
CA ASP A 37 -12.54 0.51 -15.36
C ASP A 37 -13.36 -0.63 -14.71
N GLY A 38 -12.74 -1.50 -13.94
CA GLY A 38 -13.36 -2.62 -13.22
C GLY A 38 -12.44 -3.05 -12.08
N ASN A 39 -12.00 -2.08 -11.27
CA ASN A 39 -11.05 -2.32 -10.20
C ASN A 39 -11.60 -3.33 -9.19
N PRO A 40 -11.00 -4.53 -9.06
CA PRO A 40 -11.47 -5.53 -8.10
C PRO A 40 -11.48 -5.03 -6.64
N ALA A 41 -10.77 -3.93 -6.33
CA ALA A 41 -10.81 -3.30 -5.03
C ALA A 41 -12.21 -2.79 -4.66
N GLU A 42 -13.08 -2.47 -5.63
CA GLU A 42 -14.46 -2.02 -5.38
C GLU A 42 -15.28 -3.04 -4.60
N LEU A 43 -15.04 -4.34 -4.80
CA LEU A 43 -15.69 -5.39 -4.02
C LEU A 43 -15.27 -5.34 -2.54
N PHE A 44 -14.01 -4.98 -2.28
CA PHE A 44 -13.49 -4.82 -0.93
C PHE A 44 -13.94 -3.50 -0.31
N GLU A 45 -14.10 -2.44 -1.10
CA GLU A 45 -14.68 -1.16 -0.66
C GLU A 45 -16.12 -1.40 -0.19
N ALA A 46 -16.97 -2.01 -1.02
CA ALA A 46 -18.35 -2.32 -0.68
C ALA A 46 -18.46 -3.22 0.57
N LYS A 47 -17.60 -4.24 0.67
CA LYS A 47 -17.52 -5.09 1.86
C LYS A 47 -17.10 -4.29 3.10
N GLY A 48 -16.11 -3.41 2.97
CA GLY A 48 -15.62 -2.58 4.08
C GLY A 48 -16.69 -1.63 4.60
N GLU A 49 -17.44 -0.98 3.69
CA GLU A 49 -18.57 -0.12 4.05
C GLU A 49 -19.67 -0.89 4.80
N ALA A 50 -20.03 -2.09 4.31
CA ALA A 50 -21.01 -2.93 4.97
C ALA A 50 -20.53 -3.33 6.39
N LEU A 51 -19.28 -3.77 6.53
CA LEU A 51 -18.69 -4.15 7.83
C LEU A 51 -18.63 -3.01 8.84
N TRP A 52 -18.47 -1.76 8.37
CA TRP A 52 -18.46 -0.57 9.23
C TRP A 52 -19.80 -0.34 9.91
N LYS A 53 -20.88 -0.56 9.18
CA LYS A 53 -22.27 -0.35 9.61
C LYS A 53 -22.87 -1.57 10.33
N GLU A 54 -22.35 -2.75 10.04
CA GLU A 54 -22.86 -4.00 10.57
C GLU A 54 -22.59 -4.15 12.07
N LYS A 55 -23.61 -4.57 12.82
CA LYS A 55 -23.46 -4.92 14.23
C LYS A 55 -22.83 -6.31 14.35
N ARG A 56 -21.64 -6.38 14.94
CA ARG A 56 -20.81 -7.59 15.02
C ARG A 56 -20.20 -7.78 16.40
N GLY A 57 -19.59 -8.94 16.56
CA GLY A 57 -18.86 -9.31 17.77
C GLY A 57 -19.74 -9.54 19.01
N PRO A 58 -19.14 -9.92 20.14
CA PRO A 58 -19.84 -10.20 21.39
C PRO A 58 -20.73 -9.06 21.90
N LYS A 59 -20.36 -7.80 21.59
CA LYS A 59 -21.13 -6.62 22.03
C LYS A 59 -22.24 -6.22 21.04
N ASN A 60 -22.40 -6.94 19.93
CA ASN A 60 -23.40 -6.66 18.88
C ASN A 60 -23.45 -5.17 18.50
N ALA A 61 -22.29 -4.57 18.21
CA ALA A 61 -22.14 -3.15 17.91
C ALA A 61 -21.50 -2.91 16.54
N SER A 62 -21.83 -1.76 15.90
CA SER A 62 -21.16 -1.32 14.68
C SER A 62 -19.86 -0.57 14.98
N LEU A 63 -19.09 -0.27 13.93
CA LEU A 63 -17.88 0.56 14.03
C LEU A 63 -18.15 2.05 13.83
N GLU A 64 -19.40 2.49 13.67
CA GLU A 64 -19.78 3.88 13.37
C GLU A 64 -19.37 4.89 14.46
N LYS A 65 -18.97 4.42 15.64
CA LYS A 65 -18.40 5.24 16.71
C LYS A 65 -16.89 5.17 16.83
N CYS A 66 -16.22 4.42 15.92
CA CYS A 66 -14.76 4.33 15.93
C CYS A 66 -14.14 5.71 15.61
N ASP A 67 -13.25 6.17 16.47
CA ASP A 67 -12.47 7.38 16.21
C ASP A 67 -11.18 7.01 15.48
N LEU A 68 -11.08 7.44 14.24
CA LEU A 68 -9.90 7.28 13.40
C LEU A 68 -8.92 8.45 13.51
N GLY A 69 -9.10 9.31 14.52
CA GLY A 69 -8.24 10.44 14.81
C GLY A 69 -8.79 11.80 14.36
N LEU A 70 -9.97 11.82 13.75
CA LEU A 70 -10.70 13.05 13.37
C LEU A 70 -12.02 13.21 14.16
N GLY A 71 -12.24 12.36 15.14
CA GLY A 71 -13.46 12.27 15.94
C GLY A 71 -14.26 10.99 15.64
N PRO A 72 -15.16 10.60 16.56
CA PRO A 72 -15.96 9.38 16.42
C PRO A 72 -16.77 9.36 15.13
N GLY A 73 -16.61 8.29 14.34
CA GLY A 73 -17.36 8.06 13.10
C GLY A 73 -16.90 8.87 11.89
N VAL A 74 -15.92 9.76 12.03
CA VAL A 74 -15.39 10.52 10.90
C VAL A 74 -14.43 9.66 10.08
N VAL A 75 -14.87 9.27 8.89
CA VAL A 75 -14.10 8.40 7.97
C VAL A 75 -13.37 9.20 6.92
N LYS A 76 -14.07 10.14 6.26
CA LYS A 76 -13.49 10.93 5.16
C LYS A 76 -12.28 11.72 5.63
N GLY A 77 -11.15 11.51 4.96
CA GLY A 77 -9.89 12.18 5.26
C GLY A 77 -9.08 11.56 6.41
N ALA A 78 -9.60 10.56 7.12
CA ALA A 78 -8.88 9.93 8.22
C ALA A 78 -7.61 9.22 7.72
N PHE A 79 -7.69 8.48 6.63
CA PHE A 79 -6.56 7.71 6.11
C PHE A 79 -5.30 8.56 5.83
N VAL A 80 -5.47 9.76 5.27
CA VAL A 80 -4.33 10.63 4.92
C VAL A 80 -3.67 11.32 6.12
N THR A 81 -4.17 11.07 7.34
CA THR A 81 -3.60 11.55 8.61
C THR A 81 -3.02 10.43 9.48
N LEU A 82 -2.99 9.20 8.98
CA LEU A 82 -2.51 8.01 9.69
C LEU A 82 -1.19 7.49 9.08
N PRO A 83 -0.27 6.97 9.91
CA PRO A 83 -0.32 6.77 11.37
C PRO A 83 -0.29 8.05 12.21
N ARG A 84 -0.88 8.00 13.42
CA ARG A 84 -0.86 9.08 14.39
C ARG A 84 -0.94 8.56 15.83
N TYR A 85 -0.67 9.43 16.80
CA TYR A 85 -0.84 9.13 18.22
C TYR A 85 -2.32 9.13 18.62
N PHE A 86 -2.72 8.15 19.42
CA PHE A 86 -4.05 8.03 20.01
C PHE A 86 -3.96 8.05 21.53
N PRO A 87 -4.59 9.05 22.20
CA PRO A 87 -4.50 9.19 23.65
C PRO A 87 -5.16 8.04 24.43
N ASP A 88 -6.19 7.41 23.88
CA ASP A 88 -6.91 6.31 24.51
C ASP A 88 -6.07 5.04 24.66
N THR A 89 -5.12 4.81 23.73
CA THR A 89 -4.19 3.68 23.77
C THR A 89 -2.77 4.09 24.17
N GLN A 90 -2.49 5.39 24.21
CA GLN A 90 -1.15 5.97 24.42
C GLN A 90 -0.11 5.44 23.39
N LYS A 91 -0.54 5.15 22.17
CA LYS A 91 0.30 4.57 21.10
C LYS A 91 0.10 5.30 19.79
N VAL A 92 1.14 5.27 18.95
CA VAL A 92 0.99 5.56 17.54
C VAL A 92 0.37 4.34 16.87
N GLN A 93 -0.68 4.54 16.11
CA GLN A 93 -1.38 3.48 15.39
C GLN A 93 -1.55 3.88 13.93
N ASP A 94 -1.39 2.90 13.04
CA ASP A 94 -1.84 2.99 11.65
C ASP A 94 -3.32 2.63 11.52
N LEU A 95 -3.85 2.67 10.32
CA LEU A 95 -5.26 2.40 10.09
C LEU A 95 -5.66 0.99 10.55
N GLU A 96 -4.87 -0.04 10.20
CA GLU A 96 -5.21 -1.42 10.51
C GLU A 96 -5.19 -1.69 12.02
N THR A 97 -4.18 -1.19 12.73
CA THR A 97 -4.09 -1.37 14.19
C THR A 97 -5.16 -0.56 14.91
N ARG A 98 -5.53 0.62 14.41
CA ARG A 98 -6.64 1.40 14.94
C ARG A 98 -7.98 0.69 14.76
N LEU A 99 -8.20 0.07 13.59
CA LEU A 99 -9.40 -0.75 13.35
C LEU A 99 -9.49 -1.93 14.32
N VAL A 100 -8.39 -2.65 14.55
CA VAL A 100 -8.36 -3.75 15.54
C VAL A 100 -8.70 -3.22 16.95
N THR A 101 -8.20 -2.04 17.33
CA THR A 101 -8.57 -1.40 18.60
C THR A 101 -10.07 -1.11 18.67
N CYS A 102 -10.66 -0.56 17.61
CA CYS A 102 -12.11 -0.30 17.57
C CYS A 102 -12.93 -1.59 17.59
N MET A 103 -12.51 -2.64 16.87
CA MET A 103 -13.16 -3.94 16.91
C MET A 103 -13.14 -4.54 18.32
N ALA A 104 -12.03 -4.40 19.03
CA ALA A 104 -11.93 -4.86 20.41
C ALA A 104 -12.78 -4.03 21.38
N THR A 105 -12.70 -2.71 21.31
CA THR A 105 -13.37 -1.83 22.26
C THR A 105 -14.87 -1.70 22.02
N LEU A 106 -15.31 -1.56 20.79
CA LEU A 106 -16.73 -1.38 20.44
C LEU A 106 -17.45 -2.71 20.24
N GLN A 107 -16.85 -3.66 19.52
CA GLN A 107 -17.50 -4.91 19.15
C GLN A 107 -17.17 -6.06 20.12
N GLY A 108 -16.10 -5.95 20.91
CA GLY A 108 -15.71 -6.96 21.90
C GLY A 108 -14.92 -8.13 21.33
N PHE A 109 -14.33 -7.98 20.15
CA PHE A 109 -13.40 -8.99 19.61
C PHE A 109 -12.10 -9.03 20.43
N ASP A 110 -11.45 -10.18 20.44
CA ASP A 110 -10.10 -10.31 20.98
C ASP A 110 -9.06 -9.79 19.99
N ALA A 111 -8.42 -8.68 20.33
CA ALA A 111 -7.40 -8.06 19.49
C ALA A 111 -6.19 -8.98 19.23
N ALA A 112 -5.81 -9.82 20.21
CA ALA A 112 -4.69 -10.74 20.07
C ALA A 112 -5.03 -11.89 19.10
N GLU A 113 -6.27 -12.38 19.12
CA GLU A 113 -6.72 -13.39 18.16
C GLU A 113 -6.83 -12.82 16.74
N ILE A 114 -7.30 -11.58 16.59
CA ILE A 114 -7.27 -10.90 15.28
C ILE A 114 -5.82 -10.79 14.78
N ALA A 115 -4.90 -10.31 15.62
CA ALA A 115 -3.51 -10.10 15.25
C ALA A 115 -2.75 -11.41 14.89
N LYS A 116 -3.16 -12.54 15.45
CA LYS A 116 -2.61 -13.87 15.11
C LYS A 116 -3.18 -14.45 13.82
N SER A 117 -4.32 -13.93 13.35
CA SER A 117 -4.97 -14.43 12.13
C SER A 117 -4.07 -14.16 10.93
N PRO A 118 -3.92 -15.11 10.01
CA PRO A 118 -3.18 -14.89 8.78
C PRO A 118 -3.80 -13.76 7.96
N PHE A 119 -2.95 -12.94 7.32
CA PHE A 119 -3.43 -11.91 6.38
C PHE A 119 -4.38 -12.51 5.33
N GLY A 120 -5.45 -11.79 5.02
CA GLY A 120 -6.46 -12.21 4.04
C GLY A 120 -7.40 -13.31 4.51
N ARG A 121 -7.37 -13.72 5.79
CA ARG A 121 -8.26 -14.73 6.37
C ARG A 121 -8.92 -14.22 7.65
N GLY A 122 -10.09 -14.84 7.98
CA GLY A 122 -10.81 -14.54 9.22
C GLY A 122 -11.06 -13.03 9.40
N GLU A 123 -10.93 -12.55 10.62
CA GLU A 123 -11.15 -11.13 10.94
C GLU A 123 -10.07 -10.23 10.34
N MET A 124 -8.87 -10.72 10.05
CA MET A 124 -7.85 -9.94 9.35
C MET A 124 -8.25 -9.61 7.90
N ALA A 125 -9.03 -10.47 7.23
CA ALA A 125 -9.62 -10.14 5.93
C ALA A 125 -10.67 -9.02 6.03
N ASN A 126 -11.39 -8.96 7.15
CA ASN A 126 -12.34 -7.89 7.42
C ASN A 126 -11.64 -6.57 7.76
N VAL A 127 -10.54 -6.61 8.52
CA VAL A 127 -9.67 -5.44 8.74
C VAL A 127 -9.16 -4.88 7.41
N THR A 128 -8.72 -5.76 6.50
CA THR A 128 -8.25 -5.35 5.17
C THR A 128 -9.37 -4.70 4.34
N ALA A 129 -10.59 -5.24 4.36
CA ALA A 129 -11.73 -4.66 3.65
C ALA A 129 -12.13 -3.29 4.22
N LEU A 130 -12.20 -3.17 5.55
CA LEU A 130 -12.45 -1.91 6.25
C LEU A 130 -11.38 -0.86 5.88
N ALA A 131 -10.09 -1.23 5.94
CA ALA A 131 -9.00 -0.34 5.57
C ALA A 131 -9.09 0.10 4.10
N THR A 132 -9.53 -0.78 3.20
CA THR A 132 -9.71 -0.49 1.78
C THR A 132 -10.78 0.57 1.57
N TRP A 133 -11.95 0.41 2.20
CA TRP A 133 -13.03 1.40 2.11
C TRP A 133 -12.63 2.75 2.72
N ILE A 134 -12.04 2.76 3.91
CA ILE A 134 -11.62 4.01 4.59
C ILE A 134 -10.57 4.76 3.77
N ALA A 135 -9.67 4.02 3.10
CA ALA A 135 -8.70 4.63 2.19
C ALA A 135 -9.38 5.23 0.95
N ALA A 136 -10.39 4.54 0.39
CA ALA A 136 -11.20 5.03 -0.74
C ALA A 136 -11.92 6.35 -0.39
N GLU A 137 -12.46 6.48 0.83
CA GLU A 137 -13.08 7.72 1.33
C GLU A 137 -12.09 8.91 1.46
N SER A 138 -10.80 8.64 1.34
CA SER A 138 -9.74 9.65 1.35
C SER A 138 -9.08 9.83 -0.03
N ARG A 139 -9.58 9.18 -1.10
CA ARG A 139 -9.03 9.29 -2.46
C ARG A 139 -9.04 10.74 -2.93
N GLY A 140 -7.95 11.18 -3.55
CA GLY A 140 -7.76 12.56 -4.00
C GLY A 140 -7.30 13.54 -2.90
N LEU A 141 -7.38 13.17 -1.64
CA LEU A 141 -6.87 13.99 -0.54
C LEU A 141 -5.35 13.83 -0.38
N ARG A 142 -4.71 14.85 0.18
CA ARG A 142 -3.25 14.87 0.32
C ARG A 142 -2.80 14.39 1.69
N PHE A 143 -1.77 13.55 1.72
CA PHE A 143 -1.16 13.08 2.97
C PHE A 143 -0.58 14.24 3.77
N ASN A 144 -0.92 14.28 5.04
CA ASN A 144 -0.38 15.22 6.02
C ASN A 144 -0.45 14.60 7.42
N LEU A 145 0.48 13.67 7.69
CA LEU A 145 0.56 13.00 8.99
C LEU A 145 0.97 13.99 10.08
N PRO A 146 0.33 13.98 11.26
CA PRO A 146 0.71 14.84 12.36
C PRO A 146 2.10 14.45 12.90
N GLN A 147 2.84 15.47 13.35
CA GLN A 147 4.14 15.34 14.00
C GLN A 147 4.22 16.25 15.25
N SER A 148 3.07 16.61 15.80
CA SER A 148 2.97 17.47 16.96
C SER A 148 3.27 16.73 18.27
N ASN A 149 2.88 15.46 18.37
CA ASN A 149 3.13 14.62 19.53
C ASN A 149 4.56 14.06 19.54
N ALA A 150 5.17 13.94 20.73
CA ALA A 150 6.51 13.38 20.88
C ALA A 150 6.60 11.92 20.39
N ALA A 151 5.56 11.12 20.65
CA ALA A 151 5.50 9.72 20.19
C ALA A 151 5.44 9.60 18.66
N GLU A 152 4.79 10.54 17.97
CA GLU A 152 4.77 10.58 16.49
C GLU A 152 6.17 10.87 15.92
N ARG A 153 6.88 11.83 16.51
CA ARG A 153 8.27 12.15 16.12
C ARG A 153 9.21 11.01 16.42
N GLU A 154 9.07 10.34 17.56
CA GLU A 154 9.88 9.17 17.91
C GLU A 154 9.59 8.01 16.94
N SER A 155 8.31 7.72 16.64
CA SER A 155 7.90 6.72 15.65
C SER A 155 8.53 7.01 14.28
N TYR A 156 8.56 8.27 13.84
CA TYR A 156 9.25 8.66 12.62
C TYR A 156 10.75 8.34 12.67
N GLN A 157 11.44 8.66 13.79
CA GLN A 157 12.87 8.39 13.93
C GLN A 157 13.18 6.91 13.99
N VAL A 158 12.37 6.12 14.69
CA VAL A 158 12.47 4.64 14.70
C VAL A 158 12.29 4.09 13.29
N GLY A 159 11.25 4.55 12.58
CA GLY A 159 10.99 4.15 11.20
C GLY A 159 12.12 4.51 10.25
N LYS A 160 12.70 5.72 10.39
CA LYS A 160 13.88 6.12 9.64
C LYS A 160 15.07 5.20 9.89
N ARG A 161 15.38 4.91 11.17
CA ARG A 161 16.46 3.97 11.50
C ARG A 161 16.21 2.58 10.91
N ALA A 162 15.00 2.06 11.05
CA ALA A 162 14.60 0.76 10.51
C ALA A 162 14.70 0.72 8.97
N PHE A 163 14.32 1.81 8.29
CA PHE A 163 14.36 1.90 6.82
C PHE A 163 15.78 1.79 6.25
N PHE A 164 16.79 2.33 6.96
CA PHE A 164 18.18 2.28 6.56
C PHE A 164 18.96 1.12 7.22
N PHE A 165 18.34 0.40 8.15
CA PHE A 165 19.02 -0.72 8.83
C PHE A 165 19.26 -1.86 7.86
N ARG A 166 20.54 -2.25 7.71
CA ARG A 166 20.97 -3.39 6.90
C ARG A 166 20.97 -4.65 7.75
N GLY A 167 20.45 -5.72 7.20
CA GLY A 167 20.40 -7.00 7.92
C GLY A 167 19.83 -8.12 7.06
N GLY A 168 19.48 -9.22 7.73
CA GLY A 168 19.08 -10.45 7.06
C GLY A 168 20.26 -11.10 6.33
N THR A 169 20.01 -12.25 5.70
CA THR A 169 21.04 -13.02 4.98
C THR A 169 21.58 -12.34 3.72
N HIS A 170 20.86 -11.33 3.23
CA HIS A 170 21.26 -10.55 2.05
C HIS A 170 21.93 -9.22 2.39
N ASP A 171 22.02 -8.88 3.66
CA ASP A 171 22.53 -7.60 4.14
C ASP A 171 21.90 -6.39 3.40
N PHE A 172 20.59 -6.45 3.16
CA PHE A 172 19.82 -5.38 2.54
C PHE A 172 19.11 -4.53 3.59
N SER A 173 18.66 -3.36 3.16
CA SER A 173 17.75 -2.48 3.90
C SER A 173 16.56 -2.13 2.99
N CYS A 174 15.51 -1.51 3.53
CA CYS A 174 14.47 -0.91 2.69
C CYS A 174 15.07 0.10 1.70
N ALA A 175 16.05 0.88 2.16
CA ALA A 175 16.78 1.86 1.34
C ALA A 175 17.56 1.23 0.18
N SER A 176 18.01 -0.02 0.28
CA SER A 176 18.70 -0.72 -0.81
C SER A 176 17.87 -0.76 -2.09
N CYS A 177 16.53 -0.83 -1.95
CA CYS A 177 15.58 -0.83 -3.05
C CYS A 177 14.84 0.50 -3.22
N HIS A 178 14.60 1.26 -2.13
CA HIS A 178 13.71 2.41 -2.10
C HIS A 178 14.38 3.71 -1.66
N GLY A 179 15.71 3.75 -1.63
CA GLY A 179 16.48 4.91 -1.15
C GLY A 179 16.92 5.89 -2.24
N GLU A 180 16.81 5.53 -3.52
CA GLU A 180 17.28 6.31 -4.66
C GLU A 180 16.34 6.18 -5.84
N ASP A 181 16.37 7.17 -6.74
CA ASP A 181 15.64 7.14 -8.00
C ASP A 181 16.24 6.10 -8.97
N GLY A 182 15.42 5.60 -9.90
CA GLY A 182 15.86 4.70 -10.96
C GLY A 182 16.14 3.27 -10.51
N LYS A 183 15.92 2.92 -9.25
CA LYS A 183 16.00 1.52 -8.80
C LYS A 183 14.88 0.71 -9.44
N ARG A 184 15.22 -0.50 -9.86
CA ARG A 184 14.29 -1.42 -10.54
C ARG A 184 14.41 -2.82 -9.97
N ILE A 185 13.29 -3.51 -9.94
CA ILE A 185 13.24 -4.95 -9.71
C ILE A 185 12.40 -5.61 -10.81
N ARG A 186 13.00 -6.56 -11.51
CA ARG A 186 12.41 -7.19 -12.70
C ARG A 186 12.05 -6.10 -13.75
N LEU A 187 10.79 -5.93 -14.11
CA LEU A 187 10.32 -4.94 -15.08
C LEU A 187 9.63 -3.74 -14.42
N GLN A 188 9.83 -3.52 -13.12
CA GLN A 188 9.14 -2.48 -12.35
C GLN A 188 10.14 -1.49 -11.77
N ASP A 189 9.86 -0.21 -11.96
CA ASP A 189 10.53 0.84 -11.23
C ASP A 189 10.07 0.84 -9.79
N LEU A 190 11.01 1.08 -8.88
CA LEU A 190 10.77 1.15 -7.45
C LEU A 190 10.66 2.60 -7.01
N PRO A 191 9.63 2.96 -6.24
CA PRO A 191 9.48 4.33 -5.76
C PRO A 191 10.60 4.65 -4.78
N ASN A 192 11.16 5.87 -4.87
CA ASN A 192 12.03 6.42 -3.86
C ASN A 192 11.20 6.93 -2.69
N LEU A 193 11.25 6.24 -1.55
CA LEU A 193 10.45 6.53 -0.35
C LEU A 193 11.13 7.50 0.62
N THR A 194 12.31 8.06 0.25
CA THR A 194 13.05 9.03 1.07
C THR A 194 12.73 10.49 0.73
N LYS A 195 12.11 10.74 -0.41
CA LYS A 195 11.80 12.08 -0.89
C LYS A 195 10.61 12.72 -0.16
N ASN A 196 10.61 14.06 -0.09
CA ASN A 196 9.49 14.86 0.41
C ASN A 196 9.33 16.15 -0.43
N PRO A 197 8.16 16.43 -1.05
CA PRO A 197 7.09 15.48 -1.33
C PRO A 197 7.63 14.43 -2.29
N GLY A 198 7.60 13.21 -1.84
CA GLY A 198 8.26 12.16 -2.57
C GLY A 198 7.45 11.62 -3.73
N ASP A 199 8.03 10.62 -4.33
CA ASP A 199 7.30 9.61 -5.07
C ASP A 199 6.36 8.91 -4.09
N GLY A 200 5.49 9.69 -3.43
CA GLY A 200 4.50 9.26 -2.43
C GLY A 200 3.62 8.12 -2.95
N VAL A 201 3.62 7.91 -4.27
CA VAL A 201 2.96 6.81 -4.97
C VAL A 201 3.27 5.45 -4.32
N GLY A 202 4.46 5.26 -3.78
CA GLY A 202 4.81 4.03 -3.08
C GLY A 202 4.00 3.80 -1.79
N PHE A 203 3.74 4.85 -1.01
CA PHE A 203 2.93 4.80 0.20
C PHE A 203 1.45 5.11 -0.09
N ALA A 204 1.18 6.16 -0.86
CA ALA A 204 -0.15 6.69 -1.15
C ALA A 204 -1.05 5.75 -1.98
N ALA A 205 -0.50 4.67 -2.52
CA ALA A 205 -1.22 3.68 -3.32
C ALA A 205 -1.72 2.47 -2.52
N TRP A 206 -1.40 2.37 -1.24
CA TRP A 206 -1.81 1.25 -0.39
C TRP A 206 -2.93 1.66 0.57
N PRO A 207 -3.91 0.74 0.83
CA PRO A 207 -4.03 -0.64 0.36
C PRO A 207 -4.15 -0.76 -1.14
N ALA A 208 -3.77 -1.92 -1.70
CA ALA A 208 -3.79 -2.15 -3.13
C ALA A 208 -4.22 -3.57 -3.49
N TYR A 209 -4.95 -3.71 -4.60
CA TYR A 209 -5.22 -5.02 -5.17
C TYR A 209 -3.97 -5.55 -5.86
N ARG A 210 -3.48 -6.70 -5.39
CA ARG A 210 -2.30 -7.38 -5.94
C ARG A 210 -2.76 -8.38 -7.00
N VAL A 211 -2.61 -8.02 -8.27
CA VAL A 211 -3.04 -8.86 -9.40
C VAL A 211 -2.39 -10.24 -9.36
N SER A 212 -1.08 -10.30 -9.06
CA SER A 212 -0.35 -11.57 -8.99
C SER A 212 -0.82 -12.52 -7.88
N ASN A 213 -1.55 -12.01 -6.90
CA ASN A 213 -2.06 -12.77 -5.77
C ASN A 213 -3.59 -12.89 -5.77
N GLY A 214 -4.29 -12.13 -6.63
CA GLY A 214 -5.74 -12.08 -6.66
C GLY A 214 -6.37 -11.58 -5.36
N GLN A 215 -5.66 -10.72 -4.62
CA GLN A 215 -6.07 -10.30 -3.26
C GLN A 215 -5.78 -8.84 -2.98
N MET A 216 -6.59 -8.28 -2.09
CA MET A 216 -6.33 -6.99 -1.49
C MET A 216 -5.24 -7.09 -0.44
N TRP A 217 -4.23 -6.23 -0.52
CA TRP A 217 -3.13 -6.15 0.42
C TRP A 217 -3.12 -4.80 1.13
N SER A 218 -3.01 -4.85 2.44
CA SER A 218 -2.77 -3.67 3.27
C SER A 218 -1.29 -3.27 3.27
N MET A 219 -0.96 -2.10 3.83
CA MET A 219 0.43 -1.70 4.03
C MET A 219 1.15 -2.63 5.02
N GLN A 220 0.47 -3.11 6.06
CA GLN A 220 1.03 -4.08 7.01
C GLN A 220 1.44 -5.39 6.30
N LEU A 221 0.58 -5.93 5.44
CA LEU A 221 0.92 -7.12 4.67
C LEU A 221 2.08 -6.83 3.69
N ARG A 222 2.09 -5.66 3.05
CA ARG A 222 3.17 -5.28 2.13
C ARG A 222 4.52 -5.20 2.84
N LEU A 223 4.57 -4.63 4.03
CA LEU A 223 5.79 -4.57 4.84
C LEU A 223 6.25 -5.97 5.25
N ASN A 224 5.34 -6.81 5.72
CA ASN A 224 5.65 -8.20 6.07
C ASN A 224 6.23 -8.98 4.88
N ASP A 225 5.70 -8.78 3.67
CA ASP A 225 6.24 -9.38 2.45
C ASP A 225 7.64 -8.87 2.10
N CYS A 226 7.92 -7.58 2.32
CA CYS A 226 9.28 -7.03 2.15
C CYS A 226 10.27 -7.65 3.15
N PHE A 227 9.89 -7.78 4.43
CA PHE A 227 10.71 -8.47 5.43
C PHE A 227 11.02 -9.91 5.01
N ARG A 228 10.01 -10.64 4.57
CA ARG A 228 10.17 -12.02 4.05
C ARG A 228 11.14 -12.06 2.86
N GLN A 229 10.99 -11.15 1.89
CA GLN A 229 11.86 -11.11 0.70
C GLN A 229 13.31 -10.81 1.04
N GLN A 230 13.55 -9.96 2.05
CA GLN A 230 14.88 -9.61 2.53
C GLN A 230 15.46 -10.62 3.55
N ARG A 231 14.69 -11.67 3.89
CA ARG A 231 15.09 -12.64 4.91
C ARG A 231 15.30 -12.03 6.29
N PHE A 232 14.58 -10.97 6.59
CA PHE A 232 14.46 -10.48 7.96
C PHE A 232 13.56 -11.39 8.80
N PRO A 233 13.70 -11.34 10.13
CA PRO A 233 12.72 -11.96 11.03
C PRO A 233 11.31 -11.43 10.75
N TYR A 234 10.31 -12.28 10.93
CA TYR A 234 8.92 -11.90 10.74
C TYR A 234 8.50 -10.84 11.77
N PRO A 235 8.05 -9.64 11.37
CA PRO A 235 7.80 -8.54 12.31
C PRO A 235 6.48 -8.67 13.06
N GLY A 236 5.56 -9.54 12.58
CA GLY A 236 4.19 -9.62 13.08
C GLY A 236 3.29 -8.46 12.63
N PHE A 237 1.98 -8.69 12.71
CA PHE A 237 0.99 -7.64 12.46
C PHE A 237 1.03 -6.60 13.57
N GLY A 238 0.99 -5.31 13.18
CA GLY A 238 0.91 -4.19 14.12
C GLY A 238 2.13 -4.06 15.03
N SER A 239 3.27 -4.65 14.65
CA SER A 239 4.52 -4.47 15.40
C SER A 239 4.98 -3.03 15.36
N GLU A 240 5.71 -2.62 16.40
CA GLU A 240 6.24 -1.26 16.52
C GLU A 240 7.07 -0.85 15.28
N VAL A 241 7.85 -1.78 14.74
CA VAL A 241 8.68 -1.51 13.56
C VAL A 241 7.85 -1.30 12.30
N THR A 242 6.74 -2.03 12.10
CA THR A 242 5.90 -1.84 10.91
C THR A 242 5.12 -0.53 10.97
N ILE A 243 4.62 -0.15 12.15
CA ILE A 243 3.96 1.14 12.39
C ILE A 243 4.95 2.29 12.21
N ALA A 244 6.17 2.17 12.74
CA ALA A 244 7.22 3.16 12.60
C ALA A 244 7.66 3.34 11.15
N LEU A 245 7.81 2.26 10.38
CA LEU A 245 8.09 2.32 8.94
C LEU A 245 6.95 3.01 8.18
N ALA A 246 5.69 2.68 8.49
CA ALA A 246 4.53 3.35 7.91
C ALA A 246 4.52 4.85 8.26
N THR A 247 4.88 5.22 9.50
CA THR A 247 5.01 6.62 9.92
C THR A 247 6.10 7.33 9.12
N TYR A 248 7.29 6.74 9.00
CA TYR A 248 8.40 7.32 8.21
C TYR A 248 8.01 7.56 6.76
N MET A 249 7.45 6.54 6.09
CA MET A 249 7.02 6.65 4.70
C MET A 249 5.87 7.64 4.51
N GLY A 250 4.90 7.63 5.41
CA GLY A 250 3.74 8.52 5.34
C GLY A 250 4.09 9.99 5.57
N VAL A 251 5.02 10.29 6.48
CA VAL A 251 5.55 11.66 6.67
C VAL A 251 6.33 12.11 5.44
N ASN A 252 7.14 11.24 4.83
CA ASN A 252 7.84 11.54 3.58
C ASN A 252 6.88 11.71 2.40
N ALA A 253 5.71 11.05 2.44
CA ALA A 253 4.66 11.21 1.43
C ALA A 253 3.83 12.50 1.59
N LYS A 254 4.19 13.42 2.51
CA LYS A 254 3.45 14.67 2.73
C LYS A 254 3.21 15.42 1.43
N GLY A 255 1.95 15.78 1.18
CA GLY A 255 1.53 16.47 -0.04
C GLY A 255 1.23 15.56 -1.23
N ALA A 256 1.60 14.27 -1.18
CA ALA A 256 1.19 13.31 -2.20
C ALA A 256 -0.32 13.05 -2.11
N GLU A 257 -0.96 12.92 -3.26
CA GLU A 257 -2.38 12.59 -3.36
C GLU A 257 -2.61 11.10 -3.07
N SER A 258 -3.61 10.78 -2.25
CA SER A 258 -4.04 9.41 -2.03
C SER A 258 -4.70 8.86 -3.28
N ILE A 259 -4.13 7.81 -3.84
CA ILE A 259 -4.68 7.05 -4.98
C ILE A 259 -5.17 5.65 -4.53
N ALA A 260 -5.21 5.42 -3.23
CA ALA A 260 -5.69 4.17 -2.66
C ALA A 260 -7.23 4.06 -2.73
N PRO A 261 -7.75 2.84 -2.88
CA PRO A 261 -7.03 1.61 -3.17
C PRO A 261 -6.58 1.54 -4.63
N ALA A 262 -5.30 1.20 -4.83
CA ALA A 262 -4.74 1.12 -6.17
C ALA A 262 -4.64 -0.33 -6.67
N ILE A 263 -4.21 -0.49 -7.93
CA ILE A 263 -3.88 -1.79 -8.52
C ILE A 263 -2.36 -1.91 -8.62
N LYS A 264 -1.83 -3.01 -8.11
CA LYS A 264 -0.40 -3.34 -8.16
C LYS A 264 -0.19 -4.75 -8.71
N ARG A 265 0.93 -4.94 -9.40
CA ARG A 265 1.31 -6.26 -9.91
C ARG A 265 1.64 -7.23 -8.78
#